data_70a5f56f7cd13547165937eabd76228e
#
_entry.id   70a5f56f7cd13547165937eabd76228e
#
_cell.length_a   1.000
_cell.length_b   1.000
_cell.length_c   1.000
_cell.angle_alpha   90.00
_cell.angle_beta   90.00
_cell.angle_gamma   90.00
#
_symmetry.space_group_name_H-M   'P 1'
#
loop_
_entity.id
_entity.type
_entity.pdbx_description
1 polymer ?
#
loop_
_entity_poly.entity_id
_entity_poly.type
_entity_poly.pdbx_seq_one_letter_code
_entity_poly.pdbx_strand_id
1 'polypeptide(L)'
;MIQTIGYKMKKFNIGKDFSTDPFGRFRSDSPKSPERTGEAFREDYLKPRLEGLGLDEKLEIFIDDGVESYGSSFLSEGFAGIVKYGYMTKEELLSKIEIKFSNEDFEFFKKKILEYIAQAKYKSKKYEPTNT
;
A
#
# COMPACT_ATOMS: atom_id res chain seq x y z
N MET A 1 26.98 -21.37 15.08
CA MET A 1 25.79 -21.70 14.29
C MET A 1 25.00 -20.43 13.99
N ILE A 2 24.74 -20.18 12.72
CA ILE A 2 23.99 -19.01 12.33
C ILE A 2 22.52 -19.36 12.41
N GLN A 3 21.77 -18.62 13.22
CA GLN A 3 20.31 -18.73 13.23
C GLN A 3 19.71 -17.79 12.21
N THR A 4 18.93 -18.36 11.32
CA THR A 4 18.12 -17.56 10.40
C THR A 4 16.87 -17.11 11.16
N ILE A 5 16.71 -15.81 11.32
CA ILE A 5 15.50 -15.26 11.94
C ILE A 5 14.44 -15.17 10.85
N GLY A 6 13.42 -16.01 10.95
CA GLY A 6 12.29 -15.95 10.07
C GLY A 6 11.33 -14.83 10.48
N TYR A 7 10.73 -14.17 9.50
CA TYR A 7 9.69 -13.18 9.78
C TYR A 7 8.33 -13.85 9.90
N LYS A 8 7.52 -13.36 10.82
CA LYS A 8 6.11 -13.73 10.90
C LYS A 8 5.35 -12.85 9.92
N MET A 9 4.49 -13.47 9.12
CA MET A 9 3.76 -12.77 8.08
C MET A 9 2.36 -12.44 8.54
N LYS A 10 2.02 -11.16 8.52
CA LYS A 10 0.64 -10.69 8.65
C LYS A 10 0.09 -10.54 7.25
N LYS A 11 -1.16 -10.90 7.04
CA LYS A 11 -1.78 -10.90 5.71
C LYS A 11 -2.77 -9.77 5.57
N PHE A 12 -2.72 -9.11 4.42
CA PHE A 12 -3.68 -8.09 4.03
C PHE A 12 -4.08 -8.34 2.58
N ASN A 13 -5.36 -8.54 2.36
CA ASN A 13 -5.89 -8.83 1.03
C ASN A 13 -6.70 -7.63 0.56
N ILE A 14 -6.20 -6.91 -0.45
CA ILE A 14 -6.84 -5.68 -0.89
C ILE A 14 -8.27 -5.93 -1.36
N GLY A 15 -8.48 -6.97 -2.17
CA GLY A 15 -9.81 -7.26 -2.70
C GLY A 15 -10.83 -7.63 -1.63
N LYS A 16 -10.40 -8.40 -0.62
CA LYS A 16 -11.30 -8.85 0.44
C LYS A 16 -11.46 -7.85 1.57
N ASP A 17 -10.34 -7.24 1.97
CA ASP A 17 -10.32 -6.42 3.18
C ASP A 17 -10.59 -4.95 2.89
N PHE A 18 -10.34 -4.50 1.67
CA PHE A 18 -10.50 -3.10 1.30
C PHE A 18 -11.55 -2.91 0.21
N SER A 19 -11.25 -3.26 -1.04
CA SER A 19 -12.18 -3.08 -2.16
C SER A 19 -11.76 -3.93 -3.36
N THR A 20 -12.76 -4.46 -4.08
CA THR A 20 -12.51 -5.13 -5.37
C THR A 20 -12.41 -4.12 -6.51
N ASP A 21 -12.69 -2.84 -6.24
CA ASP A 21 -12.66 -1.78 -7.25
C ASP A 21 -11.93 -0.54 -6.71
N PRO A 22 -10.63 -0.66 -6.39
CA PRO A 22 -9.82 0.48 -5.94
C PRO A 22 -9.75 1.51 -7.06
N PHE A 23 -10.00 2.76 -6.74
CA PHE A 23 -10.07 3.80 -7.77
C PHE A 23 -9.82 5.18 -7.21
N GLY A 24 -9.02 5.98 -7.93
CA GLY A 24 -8.81 7.39 -7.59
C GLY A 24 -7.67 7.64 -6.64
N ARG A 25 -7.22 8.87 -6.61
CA ARG A 25 -6.10 9.33 -5.78
C ARG A 25 -6.59 9.80 -4.41
N PHE A 26 -7.40 10.85 -4.39
CA PHE A 26 -7.88 11.48 -3.17
C PHE A 26 -9.36 11.19 -2.95
N ARG A 27 -9.79 11.24 -1.70
CA ARG A 27 -11.22 11.04 -1.36
C ARG A 27 -12.10 12.01 -2.13
N SER A 28 -11.64 13.25 -2.29
CA SER A 28 -12.38 14.28 -3.02
C SER A 28 -12.52 14.00 -4.51
N ASP A 29 -11.70 13.13 -5.08
CA ASP A 29 -11.79 12.73 -6.48
C ASP A 29 -12.97 11.78 -6.74
N SER A 30 -13.47 11.13 -5.70
CA SER A 30 -14.54 10.14 -5.81
C SER A 30 -15.61 10.42 -4.77
N PRO A 31 -16.40 11.51 -4.94
CA PRO A 31 -17.38 11.92 -3.93
C PRO A 31 -18.42 10.85 -3.59
N LYS A 32 -18.72 9.96 -4.55
CA LYS A 32 -19.70 8.88 -4.35
C LYS A 32 -19.09 7.66 -3.67
N SER A 33 -17.78 7.47 -3.74
CA SER A 33 -17.09 6.31 -3.21
C SER A 33 -15.70 6.71 -2.69
N PRO A 34 -15.63 7.66 -1.75
CA PRO A 34 -14.33 8.16 -1.25
C PRO A 34 -13.53 7.09 -0.52
N GLU A 35 -14.20 6.07 -0.01
CA GLU A 35 -13.60 4.98 0.77
C GLU A 35 -12.74 4.03 -0.05
N ARG A 36 -12.81 4.08 -1.38
CA ARG A 36 -12.03 3.18 -2.25
C ARG A 36 -10.80 3.83 -2.90
N THR A 37 -10.49 5.05 -2.51
CA THR A 37 -9.38 5.82 -3.08
C THR A 37 -8.03 5.44 -2.47
N GLY A 38 -6.95 5.87 -3.11
CA GLY A 38 -5.58 5.67 -2.59
C GLY A 38 -5.38 6.32 -1.24
N GLU A 39 -5.94 7.51 -1.04
CA GLU A 39 -5.89 8.19 0.25
C GLU A 39 -6.58 7.35 1.34
N ALA A 40 -7.77 6.84 1.07
CA ALA A 40 -8.50 6.00 2.02
C ALA A 40 -7.76 4.69 2.30
N PHE A 41 -7.23 4.06 1.26
CA PHE A 41 -6.44 2.84 1.40
C PHE A 41 -5.25 3.06 2.33
N ARG A 42 -4.48 4.12 2.08
CA ARG A 42 -3.31 4.43 2.88
C ARG A 42 -3.66 4.76 4.32
N GLU A 43 -4.59 5.69 4.53
CA GLU A 43 -4.87 6.21 5.87
C GLU A 43 -5.65 5.24 6.73
N ASP A 44 -6.64 4.55 6.14
CA ASP A 44 -7.56 3.74 6.93
C ASP A 44 -7.13 2.27 7.02
N TYR A 45 -6.28 1.78 6.11
CA TYR A 45 -5.93 0.37 6.03
C TYR A 45 -4.42 0.11 6.12
N LEU A 46 -3.64 0.69 5.22
CA LEU A 46 -2.21 0.36 5.12
C LEU A 46 -1.41 0.90 6.30
N LYS A 47 -1.55 2.18 6.57
CA LYS A 47 -0.82 2.84 7.67
C LYS A 47 -1.06 2.18 9.02
N PRO A 48 -2.32 1.93 9.45
CA PRO A 48 -2.55 1.26 10.73
C PRO A 48 -1.92 -0.13 10.80
N ARG A 49 -1.96 -0.88 9.70
CA ARG A 49 -1.37 -2.23 9.65
C ARG A 49 0.14 -2.19 9.74
N LEU A 50 0.77 -1.23 9.09
CA LEU A 50 2.22 -1.06 9.18
C LEU A 50 2.65 -0.66 10.59
N GLU A 51 1.92 0.26 11.20
CA GLU A 51 2.20 0.71 12.57
C GLU A 51 2.03 -0.41 13.60
N GLY A 52 1.16 -1.36 13.32
CA GLY A 52 0.92 -2.51 14.18
C GLY A 52 1.92 -3.65 14.05
N LEU A 53 2.88 -3.57 13.12
CA LEU A 53 3.85 -4.64 12.92
C LEU A 53 4.92 -4.64 14.01
N GLY A 54 5.23 -5.83 14.52
CA GLY A 54 6.38 -6.02 15.40
C GLY A 54 7.68 -6.07 14.61
N LEU A 55 8.80 -6.09 15.32
CA LEU A 55 10.14 -6.08 14.70
C LEU A 55 10.39 -7.32 13.83
N ASP A 56 9.76 -8.45 14.17
CA ASP A 56 9.90 -9.71 13.45
C ASP A 56 8.73 -9.99 12.51
N GLU A 57 7.90 -8.98 12.23
CA GLU A 57 6.72 -9.13 11.40
C GLU A 57 6.83 -8.36 10.10
N LYS A 58 6.25 -8.94 9.04
CA LYS A 58 6.10 -8.29 7.74
C LYS A 58 4.65 -8.40 7.30
N LEU A 59 4.23 -7.49 6.45
CA LEU A 59 2.88 -7.48 5.89
C LEU A 59 2.91 -8.04 4.47
N GLU A 60 2.23 -9.18 4.26
CA GLU A 60 1.99 -9.73 2.92
C GLU A 60 0.72 -9.08 2.38
N ILE A 61 0.85 -8.41 1.26
CA ILE A 61 -0.27 -7.70 0.63
C ILE A 61 -0.64 -8.42 -0.66
N PHE A 62 -1.83 -9.03 -0.67
CA PHE A 62 -2.36 -9.75 -1.83
C PHE A 62 -3.15 -8.76 -2.69
N ILE A 63 -2.78 -8.63 -3.97
CA ILE A 63 -3.28 -7.55 -4.82
C ILE A 63 -4.27 -7.99 -5.90
N ASP A 64 -4.46 -9.29 -6.12
CA ASP A 64 -5.27 -9.76 -7.26
C ASP A 64 -6.52 -10.57 -6.90
N ASP A 65 -6.93 -10.57 -5.64
CA ASP A 65 -8.11 -11.32 -5.24
C ASP A 65 -9.38 -10.51 -5.50
N GLY A 66 -10.00 -10.78 -6.64
CA GLY A 66 -11.23 -10.09 -7.05
C GLY A 66 -11.00 -8.69 -7.63
N VAL A 67 -9.76 -8.24 -7.73
CA VAL A 67 -9.40 -6.95 -8.34
C VAL A 67 -8.94 -7.20 -9.77
N GLU A 68 -9.49 -6.47 -10.73
CA GLU A 68 -9.13 -6.63 -12.14
C GLU A 68 -7.87 -5.84 -12.52
N SER A 69 -7.73 -4.64 -11.98
CA SER A 69 -6.59 -3.77 -12.31
C SER A 69 -6.47 -2.63 -11.32
N TYR A 70 -5.37 -1.88 -11.42
CA TYR A 70 -5.11 -0.71 -10.60
C TYR A 70 -4.69 0.46 -11.47
N GLY A 71 -5.21 1.65 -11.15
CA GLY A 71 -4.74 2.88 -11.74
C GLY A 71 -3.46 3.36 -11.07
N SER A 72 -2.62 4.06 -11.83
CA SER A 72 -1.35 4.60 -11.32
C SER A 72 -1.55 5.58 -10.16
N SER A 73 -2.61 6.38 -10.22
CA SER A 73 -2.93 7.35 -9.17
C SER A 73 -3.22 6.67 -7.84
N PHE A 74 -3.98 5.57 -7.89
CA PHE A 74 -4.28 4.78 -6.69
C PHE A 74 -3.00 4.20 -6.08
N LEU A 75 -2.19 3.53 -6.91
CA LEU A 75 -0.97 2.87 -6.44
C LEU A 75 0.03 3.87 -5.88
N SER A 76 0.23 4.98 -6.58
CA SER A 76 1.18 6.01 -6.15
C SER A 76 0.74 6.64 -4.83
N GLU A 77 -0.50 7.08 -4.76
CA GLU A 77 -1.00 7.74 -3.54
C GLU A 77 -1.12 6.76 -2.38
N GLY A 78 -1.58 5.55 -2.65
CA GLY A 78 -1.80 4.54 -1.61
C GLY A 78 -0.50 4.02 -1.01
N PHE A 79 0.45 3.62 -1.83
CA PHE A 79 1.69 3.00 -1.35
C PHE A 79 2.81 4.02 -1.16
N ALA A 80 3.13 4.79 -2.19
CA ALA A 80 4.22 5.75 -2.11
C ALA A 80 3.89 6.91 -1.17
N GLY A 81 2.62 7.16 -0.92
CA GLY A 81 2.19 8.16 0.05
C GLY A 81 2.73 7.91 1.46
N ILE A 82 2.95 6.65 1.84
CA ILE A 82 3.57 6.30 3.13
C ILE A 82 4.92 7.00 3.28
N VAL A 83 5.71 7.03 2.22
CA VAL A 83 7.02 7.67 2.21
C VAL A 83 6.89 9.19 2.04
N LYS A 84 6.12 9.60 1.05
CA LYS A 84 5.93 11.01 0.68
C LYS A 84 5.44 11.86 1.84
N TYR A 85 4.52 11.32 2.64
CA TYR A 85 3.96 12.03 3.80
C TYR A 85 4.73 11.78 5.10
N GLY A 86 5.84 11.05 5.02
CA GLY A 86 6.77 10.92 6.14
C GLY A 86 6.41 9.90 7.20
N TYR A 87 5.57 8.91 6.87
CA TYR A 87 5.22 7.87 7.84
C TYR A 87 6.33 6.84 8.02
N MET A 88 7.03 6.53 6.94
CA MET A 88 8.18 5.63 6.91
C MET A 88 9.13 6.07 5.81
N THR A 89 10.43 5.77 5.97
CA THR A 89 11.37 5.88 4.86
C THR A 89 11.07 4.77 3.86
N LYS A 90 11.55 4.91 2.62
CA LYS A 90 11.33 3.86 1.62
C LYS A 90 12.04 2.57 2.00
N GLU A 91 13.20 2.66 2.64
CA GLU A 91 13.94 1.48 3.11
C GLU A 91 13.13 0.73 4.17
N GLU A 92 12.54 1.45 5.12
CA GLU A 92 11.68 0.84 6.13
C GLU A 92 10.45 0.18 5.50
N LEU A 93 9.77 0.90 4.61
CA LEU A 93 8.56 0.38 3.98
C LEU A 93 8.86 -0.87 3.16
N LEU A 94 9.90 -0.82 2.33
CA LEU A 94 10.29 -1.97 1.50
C LEU A 94 10.70 -3.18 2.33
N SER A 95 11.26 -2.95 3.52
CA SER A 95 11.63 -4.05 4.43
C SER A 95 10.43 -4.65 5.15
N LYS A 96 9.30 -3.96 5.20
CA LYS A 96 8.12 -4.37 5.98
C LYS A 96 7.01 -5.00 5.14
N ILE A 97 7.07 -4.89 3.81
CA ILE A 97 6.00 -5.40 2.96
C ILE A 97 6.50 -6.41 1.95
N GLU A 98 5.61 -7.33 1.58
CA GLU A 98 5.79 -8.22 0.44
C GLU A 98 4.51 -8.16 -0.39
N ILE A 99 4.64 -7.87 -1.67
CA ILE A 99 3.51 -7.82 -2.59
C ILE A 99 3.33 -9.20 -3.20
N LYS A 100 2.13 -9.76 -3.06
CA LYS A 100 1.79 -11.11 -3.50
C LYS A 100 0.65 -11.08 -4.51
N PHE A 101 0.69 -12.00 -5.46
CA PHE A 101 -0.36 -12.19 -6.46
C PHE A 101 -0.34 -13.64 -6.93
N SER A 102 -1.48 -14.11 -7.45
CA SER A 102 -1.62 -15.45 -8.02
C SER A 102 -1.56 -15.42 -9.55
N ASN A 103 -2.08 -14.36 -10.16
CA ASN A 103 -2.10 -14.17 -11.61
C ASN A 103 -0.85 -13.40 -12.04
N GLU A 104 -0.05 -14.01 -12.93
CA GLU A 104 1.20 -13.43 -13.40
C GLU A 104 1.04 -12.05 -14.06
N ASP A 105 -0.13 -11.74 -14.60
CA ASP A 105 -0.41 -10.42 -15.17
C ASP A 105 -0.25 -9.31 -14.14
N PHE A 106 -0.39 -9.63 -12.84
CA PHE A 106 -0.27 -8.67 -11.76
C PHE A 106 1.17 -8.34 -11.38
N GLU A 107 2.15 -9.02 -11.96
CA GLU A 107 3.55 -8.65 -11.78
C GLU A 107 3.81 -7.22 -12.22
N PHE A 108 3.11 -6.76 -13.26
CA PHE A 108 3.18 -5.38 -13.71
C PHE A 108 2.84 -4.40 -12.58
N PHE A 109 1.77 -4.68 -11.85
CA PHE A 109 1.35 -3.79 -10.74
C PHE A 109 2.31 -3.85 -9.57
N LYS A 110 2.84 -5.02 -9.26
CA LYS A 110 3.88 -5.17 -8.24
C LYS A 110 5.09 -4.30 -8.57
N LYS A 111 5.57 -4.37 -9.80
CA LYS A 111 6.69 -3.54 -10.26
C LYS A 111 6.39 -2.06 -10.11
N LYS A 112 5.18 -1.64 -10.48
CA LYS A 112 4.77 -0.24 -10.36
C LYS A 112 4.74 0.22 -8.90
N ILE A 113 4.20 -0.60 -8.03
CA ILE A 113 4.18 -0.29 -6.59
C ILE A 113 5.60 -0.05 -6.08
N LEU A 114 6.52 -0.97 -6.37
CA LEU A 114 7.90 -0.88 -5.92
C LEU A 114 8.62 0.33 -6.53
N GLU A 115 8.38 0.62 -7.81
CA GLU A 115 8.94 1.80 -8.48
C GLU A 115 8.47 3.10 -7.83
N TYR A 116 7.16 3.22 -7.57
CA TYR A 116 6.62 4.43 -6.95
C TYR A 116 7.18 4.64 -5.55
N ILE A 117 7.32 3.57 -4.78
CA ILE A 117 7.94 3.65 -3.45
C ILE A 117 9.39 4.10 -3.56
N ALA A 118 10.15 3.49 -4.50
CA ALA A 118 11.56 3.80 -4.69
C ALA A 118 11.80 5.25 -5.13
N GLN A 119 10.86 5.82 -5.89
CA GLN A 119 10.94 7.18 -6.39
C GLN A 119 10.45 8.23 -5.40
N ALA A 120 9.71 7.81 -4.38
CA ALA A 120 9.13 8.74 -3.42
C ALA A 120 10.22 9.39 -2.56
N LYS A 121 10.03 10.67 -2.27
CA LYS A 121 10.95 11.41 -1.41
C LYS A 121 10.35 11.52 -0.02
N TYR A 122 11.10 11.06 0.96
CA TYR A 122 10.66 10.99 2.34
C TYR A 122 10.24 12.37 2.86
N LYS A 123 9.02 12.42 3.40
CA LYS A 123 8.47 13.61 4.05
C LYS A 123 8.52 14.86 3.16
N SER A 124 8.38 14.65 1.84
CA SER A 124 8.45 15.74 0.86
C SER A 124 7.17 16.57 0.80
N LYS A 125 6.08 16.09 1.37
CA LYS A 125 4.81 16.78 1.36
C LYS A 125 4.07 16.52 2.67
N LYS A 126 3.39 17.56 3.18
CA LYS A 126 2.52 17.42 4.34
C LYS A 126 1.20 16.82 3.90
N TYR A 127 0.73 15.81 4.63
CA TYR A 127 -0.59 15.23 4.34
C TYR A 127 -1.68 16.18 4.82
N GLU A 128 -2.61 16.46 3.93
CA GLU A 128 -3.82 17.23 4.22
C GLU A 128 -5.01 16.37 3.79
N PRO A 129 -5.87 15.96 4.75
CA PRO A 129 -7.05 15.16 4.40
C PRO A 129 -7.94 15.90 3.41
N THR A 130 -8.43 15.19 2.38
CA THR A 130 -9.38 15.76 1.45
C THR A 130 -10.80 15.38 1.87
N ASN A 131 -11.72 16.31 1.68
CA ASN A 131 -13.13 16.10 2.02
C ASN A 131 -13.94 15.89 0.74
N THR A 132 -14.98 15.08 0.87
CA THR A 132 -15.93 14.82 -0.24
C THR A 132 -17.20 15.63 -0.04
#